data_7ae4a13d28dbf45a6a7fe164620953f9
#
_entry.id   7ae4a13d28dbf45a6a7fe164620953f9
#
_cell.length_a   1.000
_cell.length_b   1.000
_cell.length_c   1.000
_cell.angle_alpha   90.00
_cell.angle_beta   90.00
_cell.angle_gamma   90.00
#
_symmetry.space_group_name_H-M   'P 1'
#
loop_
_entity.id
_entity.type
_entity.pdbx_description
1 polymer ?
#
loop_
_entity_poly.entity_id
_entity_poly.type
_entity_poly.pdbx_seq_one_letter_code
_entity_poly.pdbx_strand_id
1 'polypeptide(L)'
;MQATIKTNKGDIKLDLFSDKAKMTVSNFVNLSKRGFYNKLTFHRVIDDFMIQGGCPIGTGTGDAGYKFKDEFHGELKHDKPGILSMANSGPNTNGSQFYITHVETPWLDKKHTVFGAVSDSESLNVVNTIQKDDLIESIEITGALKGDAETQKSLDEWNKVIDTIML
;
A
#
# COMPACT_ATOMS: atom_id res chain seq x y z
N MET A 1 11.41 5.86 -6.96
CA MET A 1 11.10 4.43 -6.73
C MET A 1 9.70 4.16 -7.20
N GLN A 2 9.48 3.04 -7.86
CA GLN A 2 8.18 2.68 -8.42
C GLN A 2 7.78 1.26 -8.01
N ALA A 3 6.47 1.04 -7.93
CA ALA A 3 5.88 -0.27 -7.78
C ALA A 3 4.92 -0.54 -8.95
N THR A 4 4.81 -1.79 -9.34
CA THR A 4 3.80 -2.23 -10.31
C THR A 4 2.99 -3.34 -9.66
N ILE A 5 1.71 -3.08 -9.43
CA ILE A 5 0.78 -4.11 -8.96
C ILE A 5 0.26 -4.86 -10.19
N LYS A 6 0.62 -6.13 -10.30
CA LYS A 6 0.12 -7.02 -11.35
C LYS A 6 -1.23 -7.57 -10.92
N THR A 7 -2.28 -7.23 -11.64
CA THR A 7 -3.64 -7.68 -11.33
C THR A 7 -4.24 -8.48 -12.48
N ASN A 8 -5.33 -9.18 -12.22
CA ASN A 8 -6.09 -9.87 -13.27
C ASN A 8 -6.80 -8.93 -14.26
N LYS A 9 -6.78 -7.61 -13.98
CA LYS A 9 -7.35 -6.58 -14.88
C LYS A 9 -6.28 -5.75 -15.58
N GLY A 10 -5.00 -5.99 -15.30
CA GLY A 10 -3.86 -5.27 -15.85
C GLY A 10 -2.93 -4.73 -14.77
N ASP A 11 -1.98 -3.92 -15.19
CA ASP A 11 -0.93 -3.39 -14.32
C ASP A 11 -1.30 -2.02 -13.76
N ILE A 12 -1.03 -1.82 -12.48
CA ILE A 12 -1.15 -0.52 -11.80
C ILE A 12 0.25 -0.06 -11.43
N LYS A 13 0.76 0.95 -12.13
CA LYS A 13 2.08 1.53 -11.87
C LYS A 13 1.95 2.71 -10.92
N LEU A 14 2.78 2.71 -9.89
CA LEU A 14 2.74 3.67 -8.79
C LEU A 14 4.10 4.30 -8.58
N ASP A 15 4.13 5.62 -8.39
CA ASP A 15 5.28 6.30 -7.83
C ASP A 15 5.19 6.23 -6.31
N LEU A 16 6.30 5.87 -5.65
CA LEU A 16 6.37 5.77 -4.20
C LEU A 16 7.14 6.96 -3.63
N PHE A 17 6.58 7.60 -2.61
CA PHE A 17 7.11 8.82 -2.00
C PHE A 17 8.07 8.49 -0.84
N SER A 18 9.20 7.87 -1.18
CA SER A 18 10.16 7.34 -0.20
C SER A 18 10.84 8.41 0.65
N ASP A 19 10.92 9.66 0.18
CA ASP A 19 11.56 10.74 0.94
C ASP A 19 10.67 11.26 2.07
N LYS A 20 9.35 11.30 1.86
CA LYS A 20 8.38 11.90 2.77
C LYS A 20 7.60 10.89 3.60
N ALA A 21 7.49 9.65 3.15
CA ALA A 21 6.82 8.55 3.85
C ALA A 21 7.74 7.32 3.89
N LYS A 22 8.94 7.52 4.38
CA LYS A 22 10.03 6.55 4.32
C LYS A 22 9.72 5.20 4.96
N MET A 23 9.18 5.21 6.17
CA MET A 23 8.87 3.98 6.89
C MET A 23 7.73 3.22 6.22
N THR A 24 6.70 3.94 5.78
CA THR A 24 5.55 3.38 5.09
C THR A 24 5.95 2.77 3.74
N VAL A 25 6.75 3.48 2.96
CA VAL A 25 7.27 2.96 1.69
C VAL A 25 8.17 1.75 1.93
N SER A 26 9.06 1.82 2.94
CA SER A 26 9.95 0.70 3.28
C SER A 26 9.17 -0.55 3.66
N ASN A 27 8.09 -0.41 4.42
CA ASN A 27 7.20 -1.52 4.76
C ASN A 27 6.54 -2.13 3.51
N PHE A 28 5.96 -1.30 2.68
CA PHE A 28 5.29 -1.74 1.45
C PHE A 28 6.27 -2.47 0.51
N VAL A 29 7.45 -1.90 0.31
CA VAL A 29 8.51 -2.48 -0.53
C VAL A 29 8.98 -3.83 0.05
N ASN A 30 9.20 -3.89 1.35
CA ASN A 30 9.63 -5.13 2.02
C ASN A 30 8.60 -6.24 1.88
N LEU A 31 7.33 -5.96 2.15
CA LEU A 31 6.23 -6.91 1.98
C LEU A 31 6.11 -7.37 0.52
N SER A 32 6.21 -6.42 -0.42
CA SER A 32 6.13 -6.71 -1.85
C SER A 32 7.26 -7.64 -2.30
N LYS A 33 8.49 -7.34 -1.92
CA LYS A 33 9.66 -8.16 -2.28
C LYS A 33 9.63 -9.56 -1.66
N ARG A 34 9.01 -9.70 -0.51
CA ARG A 34 8.85 -10.98 0.16
C ARG A 34 7.69 -11.81 -0.38
N GLY A 35 6.92 -11.27 -1.32
CA GLY A 35 5.78 -11.96 -1.89
C GLY A 35 4.55 -12.01 -0.98
N PHE A 36 4.49 -11.18 0.06
CA PHE A 36 3.38 -11.14 1.02
C PHE A 36 2.05 -10.86 0.34
N TYR A 37 2.05 -9.97 -0.66
CA TYR A 37 0.84 -9.57 -1.37
C TYR A 37 0.42 -10.53 -2.48
N ASN A 38 1.24 -11.51 -2.81
CA ASN A 38 0.95 -12.43 -3.91
C ASN A 38 -0.33 -13.21 -3.63
N LYS A 39 -1.25 -13.20 -4.60
CA LYS A 39 -2.56 -13.88 -4.55
C LYS A 39 -3.54 -13.33 -3.52
N LEU A 40 -3.25 -12.19 -2.93
CA LEU A 40 -4.25 -11.47 -2.13
C LEU A 40 -5.25 -10.77 -3.04
N THR A 41 -6.35 -10.32 -2.47
CA THR A 41 -7.45 -9.69 -3.23
C THR A 41 -7.64 -8.23 -2.85
N PHE A 42 -8.32 -7.49 -3.74
CA PHE A 42 -8.95 -6.24 -3.38
C PHE A 42 -10.30 -6.58 -2.72
N HIS A 43 -10.26 -6.83 -1.42
CA HIS A 43 -11.41 -7.36 -0.67
C HIS A 43 -12.50 -6.31 -0.42
N ARG A 44 -12.20 -5.02 -0.61
CA ARG A 44 -13.15 -3.93 -0.44
C ARG A 44 -12.99 -2.93 -1.59
N VAL A 45 -14.05 -2.79 -2.37
CA VAL A 45 -14.11 -1.86 -3.50
C VAL A 45 -15.39 -1.06 -3.39
N ILE A 46 -15.28 0.26 -3.32
CA ILE A 46 -16.41 1.17 -3.27
C ILE A 46 -16.29 2.11 -4.45
N ASP A 47 -17.25 2.03 -5.38
CA ASP A 47 -17.29 2.88 -6.58
C ASP A 47 -17.24 4.36 -6.20
N ASP A 48 -16.54 5.15 -7.01
CA ASP A 48 -16.33 6.57 -6.78
C ASP A 48 -15.67 6.90 -5.43
N PHE A 49 -14.94 5.93 -4.86
CA PHE A 49 -14.20 6.13 -3.62
C PHE A 49 -12.81 5.50 -3.69
N MET A 50 -12.71 4.17 -3.56
CA MET A 50 -11.40 3.53 -3.49
C MET A 50 -11.47 2.02 -3.75
N ILE A 51 -10.28 1.42 -4.02
CA ILE A 51 -10.05 -0.01 -3.99
C ILE A 51 -9.07 -0.30 -2.84
N GLN A 52 -9.36 -1.28 -2.01
CA GLN A 52 -8.56 -1.64 -0.84
C GLN A 52 -8.16 -3.10 -0.88
N GLY A 53 -6.89 -3.37 -0.61
CA GLY A 53 -6.34 -4.72 -0.57
C GLY A 53 -5.22 -4.88 0.44
N GLY A 54 -4.56 -6.03 0.39
CA GLY A 54 -3.40 -6.29 1.27
C GLY A 54 -3.73 -6.98 2.58
N CYS A 55 -4.97 -7.43 2.77
CA CYS A 55 -5.36 -8.24 3.93
C CYS A 55 -5.00 -9.72 3.67
N PRO A 56 -4.12 -10.35 4.46
CA PRO A 56 -3.68 -11.72 4.20
C PRO A 56 -4.78 -12.78 4.28
N ILE A 57 -5.88 -12.49 4.96
CA ILE A 57 -7.03 -13.40 5.07
C ILE A 57 -8.24 -12.94 4.27
N GLY A 58 -8.14 -11.84 3.51
CA GLY A 58 -9.17 -11.38 2.59
C GLY A 58 -10.45 -10.83 3.22
N THR A 59 -10.46 -10.55 4.52
CA THR A 59 -11.65 -10.11 5.27
C THR A 59 -11.60 -8.65 5.73
N GLY A 60 -10.43 -8.02 5.64
CA GLY A 60 -10.18 -6.69 6.19
C GLY A 60 -9.71 -6.68 7.64
N THR A 61 -9.68 -7.83 8.30
CA THR A 61 -9.31 -7.95 9.72
C THR A 61 -7.87 -8.44 9.94
N GLY A 62 -7.18 -8.86 8.88
CA GLY A 62 -5.81 -9.35 8.95
C GLY A 62 -4.77 -8.28 8.62
N ASP A 63 -3.54 -8.48 9.07
CA ASP A 63 -2.40 -7.64 8.77
C ASP A 63 -1.10 -8.47 8.76
N ALA A 64 0.04 -7.78 8.69
CA ALA A 64 1.35 -8.42 8.68
C ALA A 64 1.83 -8.90 10.06
N GLY A 65 1.05 -8.72 11.11
CA GLY A 65 1.39 -9.14 12.48
C GLY A 65 2.08 -8.06 13.31
N TYR A 66 2.23 -6.86 12.78
CA TYR A 66 2.78 -5.70 13.48
C TYR A 66 2.05 -4.43 13.05
N LYS A 67 2.25 -3.36 13.81
CA LYS A 67 1.71 -2.03 13.50
C LYS A 67 2.84 -1.01 13.55
N PHE A 68 2.69 0.07 12.78
CA PHE A 68 3.66 1.17 12.79
C PHE A 68 2.97 2.52 12.69
N LYS A 69 3.72 3.57 13.02
CA LYS A 69 3.22 4.93 13.15
C LYS A 69 2.81 5.55 11.82
N ASP A 70 1.85 6.47 11.89
CA ASP A 70 1.51 7.34 10.78
C ASP A 70 2.68 8.26 10.41
N GLU A 71 2.78 8.58 9.12
CA GLU A 71 3.78 9.50 8.57
C GLU A 71 3.08 10.57 7.74
N PHE A 72 2.40 11.49 8.41
CA PHE A 72 1.72 12.58 7.72
C PHE A 72 2.73 13.65 7.29
N HIS A 73 2.59 14.10 6.05
CA HIS A 73 3.39 15.18 5.49
C HIS A 73 2.47 16.19 4.81
N GLY A 74 2.70 17.49 5.04
CA GLY A 74 1.82 18.54 4.52
C GLY A 74 1.69 18.59 2.99
N GLU A 75 2.67 18.04 2.26
CA GLU A 75 2.63 17.94 0.80
C GLU A 75 1.99 16.64 0.29
N LEU A 76 1.74 15.66 1.17
CA LEU A 76 1.13 14.38 0.81
C LEU A 76 -0.34 14.39 1.19
N LYS A 77 -1.20 14.58 0.18
CA LYS A 77 -2.65 14.73 0.36
C LYS A 77 -3.42 13.82 -0.57
N HIS A 78 -4.65 13.54 -0.20
CA HIS A 78 -5.62 12.83 -1.04
C HIS A 78 -6.29 13.85 -2.01
N ASP A 79 -5.51 14.48 -2.87
CA ASP A 79 -5.90 15.65 -3.65
C ASP A 79 -6.22 15.35 -5.13
N LYS A 80 -6.23 14.08 -5.50
CA LYS A 80 -6.53 13.65 -6.89
C LYS A 80 -6.90 12.17 -6.92
N PRO A 81 -7.45 11.67 -8.05
CA PRO A 81 -7.60 10.24 -8.27
C PRO A 81 -6.25 9.49 -8.26
N GLY A 82 -6.26 8.26 -7.83
CA GLY A 82 -5.08 7.39 -7.89
C GLY A 82 -4.07 7.57 -6.76
N ILE A 83 -4.48 8.11 -5.63
CA ILE A 83 -3.62 8.23 -4.45
C ILE A 83 -3.52 6.89 -3.74
N LEU A 84 -2.29 6.47 -3.45
CA LEU A 84 -1.97 5.27 -2.68
C LEU A 84 -1.75 5.66 -1.21
N SER A 85 -2.53 5.06 -0.33
CA SER A 85 -2.55 5.42 1.09
C SER A 85 -2.76 4.18 1.95
N MET A 86 -2.41 4.25 3.24
CA MET A 86 -2.54 3.14 4.17
C MET A 86 -3.93 3.08 4.80
N ALA A 87 -4.56 1.92 4.72
CA ALA A 87 -5.71 1.62 5.54
C ALA A 87 -5.28 1.43 7.01
N ASN A 88 -6.13 1.82 7.95
CA ASN A 88 -5.85 1.66 9.37
C ASN A 88 -7.15 1.54 10.17
N SER A 89 -7.03 1.22 11.44
CA SER A 89 -8.13 1.14 12.41
C SER A 89 -8.05 2.22 13.49
N GLY A 90 -7.43 3.34 13.17
CA GLY A 90 -7.20 4.47 14.08
C GLY A 90 -5.75 4.94 14.01
N PRO A 91 -5.36 5.92 14.84
CA PRO A 91 -3.99 6.45 14.84
C PRO A 91 -2.93 5.38 15.07
N ASN A 92 -1.86 5.42 14.27
CA ASN A 92 -0.67 4.58 14.45
C ASN A 92 -0.95 3.08 14.41
N THR A 93 -1.87 2.65 13.51
CA THR A 93 -2.25 1.24 13.35
C THR A 93 -1.99 0.73 11.94
N ASN A 94 -1.00 1.26 11.25
CA ASN A 94 -0.64 0.82 9.90
C ASN A 94 -0.04 -0.58 9.93
N GLY A 95 -0.39 -1.39 8.96
CA GLY A 95 0.10 -2.76 8.82
C GLY A 95 0.37 -3.10 7.35
N SER A 96 -0.43 -4.00 6.76
CA SER A 96 -0.25 -4.40 5.37
C SER A 96 -1.31 -3.86 4.42
N GLN A 97 -2.47 -3.47 4.90
CA GLN A 97 -3.56 -3.04 4.02
C GLN A 97 -3.36 -1.63 3.49
N PHE A 98 -3.67 -1.45 2.22
CA PHE A 98 -3.58 -0.18 1.52
C PHE A 98 -4.81 0.03 0.65
N TYR A 99 -5.01 1.27 0.20
CA TYR A 99 -6.05 1.57 -0.78
C TYR A 99 -5.54 2.55 -1.85
N ILE A 100 -6.20 2.54 -2.99
CA ILE A 100 -5.95 3.47 -4.09
C ILE A 100 -7.27 4.16 -4.41
N THR A 101 -7.27 5.48 -4.45
CA THR A 101 -8.50 6.28 -4.60
C THR A 101 -8.97 6.36 -6.05
N HIS A 102 -10.30 6.43 -6.24
CA HIS A 102 -10.93 6.74 -7.53
C HIS A 102 -11.04 8.24 -7.78
N VAL A 103 -11.13 9.01 -6.70
CA VAL A 103 -11.40 10.46 -6.70
C VAL A 103 -10.56 11.12 -5.61
N GLU A 104 -10.53 12.46 -5.57
CA GLU A 104 -9.95 13.12 -4.40
C GLU A 104 -10.79 12.84 -3.15
N THR A 105 -10.11 12.63 -2.03
CA THR A 105 -10.75 12.28 -0.76
C THR A 105 -10.14 13.11 0.38
N PRO A 106 -10.31 14.45 0.35
CA PRO A 106 -9.57 15.34 1.27
C PRO A 106 -9.92 15.14 2.75
N TRP A 107 -11.07 14.54 3.05
CA TRP A 107 -11.44 14.21 4.43
C TRP A 107 -10.56 13.12 5.06
N LEU A 108 -9.74 12.41 4.25
CA LEU A 108 -8.81 11.39 4.73
C LEU A 108 -7.43 11.96 5.06
N ASP A 109 -7.16 13.21 4.73
CA ASP A 109 -5.90 13.87 5.02
C ASP A 109 -5.66 13.89 6.54
N LYS A 110 -4.40 13.62 6.96
CA LYS A 110 -4.00 13.52 8.36
C LYS A 110 -4.69 12.41 9.17
N LYS A 111 -5.39 11.49 8.49
CA LYS A 111 -5.98 10.29 9.10
C LYS A 111 -5.36 9.02 8.55
N HIS A 112 -4.93 9.07 7.29
CA HIS A 112 -4.29 7.97 6.58
C HIS A 112 -3.00 8.47 5.93
N THR A 113 -1.95 7.65 5.98
CA THR A 113 -0.64 8.01 5.43
C THR A 113 -0.64 7.81 3.91
N VAL A 114 -0.57 8.91 3.18
CA VAL A 114 -0.32 8.89 1.74
C VAL A 114 1.15 8.54 1.50
N PHE A 115 1.42 7.57 0.64
CA PHE A 115 2.81 7.17 0.36
C PHE A 115 3.10 6.91 -1.12
N GLY A 116 2.15 7.14 -2.01
CA GLY A 116 2.36 7.01 -3.45
C GLY A 116 1.18 7.54 -4.26
N ALA A 117 1.33 7.46 -5.57
CA ALA A 117 0.29 7.84 -6.52
C ALA A 117 0.47 7.06 -7.82
N VAL A 118 -0.63 6.83 -8.53
CA VAL A 118 -0.62 6.24 -9.86
C VAL A 118 0.21 7.11 -10.81
N SER A 119 1.10 6.48 -11.59
CA SER A 119 2.08 7.21 -12.40
C SER A 119 1.58 7.57 -13.81
N ASP A 120 0.52 6.93 -14.30
CA ASP A 120 0.00 7.15 -15.65
C ASP A 120 -1.51 6.93 -15.74
N SER A 121 -2.12 7.37 -16.84
CA SER A 121 -3.55 7.25 -17.06
C SER A 121 -4.01 5.82 -17.33
N GLU A 122 -3.16 5.00 -17.90
CA GLU A 122 -3.49 3.58 -18.14
C GLU A 122 -3.65 2.84 -16.82
N SER A 123 -2.75 3.11 -15.87
CA SER A 123 -2.84 2.53 -14.52
C SER A 123 -4.07 3.00 -13.77
N LEU A 124 -4.45 4.27 -13.92
CA LEU A 124 -5.68 4.79 -13.33
C LEU A 124 -6.92 4.10 -13.93
N ASN A 125 -6.90 3.85 -15.23
CA ASN A 125 -7.98 3.09 -15.89
C ASN A 125 -8.11 1.68 -15.30
N VAL A 126 -7.00 1.01 -15.03
CA VAL A 126 -7.01 -0.31 -14.36
C VAL A 126 -7.62 -0.19 -12.96
N VAL A 127 -7.21 0.80 -12.17
CA VAL A 127 -7.81 1.05 -10.85
C VAL A 127 -9.33 1.16 -10.94
N ASN A 128 -9.82 1.88 -11.94
CA ASN A 128 -11.26 2.09 -12.15
C ASN A 128 -12.00 0.82 -12.62
N THR A 129 -11.30 -0.19 -13.12
CA THR A 129 -11.90 -1.47 -13.55
C THR A 129 -11.85 -2.55 -12.48
N ILE A 130 -11.07 -2.38 -11.43
CA ILE A 130 -10.97 -3.34 -10.34
C ILE A 130 -12.33 -3.48 -9.64
N GLN A 131 -12.72 -4.72 -9.41
CA GLN A 131 -13.94 -5.09 -8.68
C GLN A 131 -13.57 -5.87 -7.43
N LYS A 132 -14.52 -5.95 -6.49
CA LYS A 132 -14.33 -6.72 -5.27
C LYS A 132 -13.85 -8.13 -5.58
N ASP A 133 -12.83 -8.56 -4.84
CA ASP A 133 -12.17 -9.86 -4.95
C ASP A 133 -11.32 -10.05 -6.22
N ASP A 134 -11.08 -9.01 -7.00
CA ASP A 134 -10.05 -9.04 -8.02
C ASP A 134 -8.67 -9.31 -7.39
N LEU A 135 -7.81 -9.98 -8.14
CA LEU A 135 -6.59 -10.59 -7.63
C LEU A 135 -5.37 -9.69 -7.80
N ILE A 136 -4.57 -9.59 -6.74
CA ILE A 136 -3.18 -9.12 -6.82
C ILE A 136 -2.32 -10.34 -7.12
N GLU A 137 -1.79 -10.42 -8.34
CA GLU A 137 -0.91 -11.54 -8.72
C GLU A 137 0.45 -11.39 -8.06
N SER A 138 1.02 -10.20 -8.14
CA SER A 138 2.29 -9.84 -7.51
C SER A 138 2.47 -8.34 -7.49
N ILE A 139 3.44 -7.85 -6.73
CA ILE A 139 3.88 -6.46 -6.77
C ILE A 139 5.37 -6.42 -7.04
N GLU A 140 5.75 -5.81 -8.16
CA GLU A 140 7.14 -5.64 -8.56
C GLU A 140 7.65 -4.27 -8.16
N ILE A 141 8.87 -4.22 -7.64
CA ILE A 141 9.50 -2.98 -7.18
C ILE A 141 10.67 -2.63 -8.11
N THR A 142 10.71 -1.38 -8.54
CA THR A 142 11.82 -0.81 -9.32
C THR A 142 12.45 0.34 -8.55
N GLY A 143 13.76 0.33 -8.44
CA GLY A 143 14.53 1.30 -7.67
C GLY A 143 15.00 0.73 -6.35
N ALA A 144 15.73 1.54 -5.58
CA ALA A 144 16.28 1.14 -4.30
C ALA A 144 15.97 2.17 -3.23
N LEU A 145 15.73 1.71 -2.01
CA LEU A 145 15.59 2.57 -0.84
C LEU A 145 16.98 2.94 -0.31
N LYS A 146 17.12 4.21 0.07
CA LYS A 146 18.25 4.62 0.91
C LYS A 146 17.88 4.24 2.34
N GLY A 147 18.37 3.10 2.79
CA GLY A 147 18.16 2.65 4.16
C GLY A 147 18.95 3.50 5.15
N ASP A 148 18.39 3.73 6.32
CA ASP A 148 19.09 4.21 7.49
C ASP A 148 19.01 3.16 8.60
N ALA A 149 19.76 3.39 9.68
CA ALA A 149 19.84 2.41 10.77
C ALA A 149 18.48 2.18 11.46
N GLU A 150 17.69 3.24 11.62
CA GLU A 150 16.37 3.15 12.25
C GLU A 150 15.39 2.34 11.38
N THR A 151 15.34 2.63 10.10
CA THR A 151 14.50 1.89 9.15
C THR A 151 14.91 0.43 9.06
N GLN A 152 16.21 0.15 8.99
CA GLN A 152 16.71 -1.23 8.92
C GLN A 152 16.37 -2.01 10.19
N LYS A 153 16.46 -1.38 11.35
CA LYS A 153 16.07 -2.01 12.62
C LYS A 153 14.60 -2.41 12.62
N SER A 154 13.72 -1.52 12.16
CA SER A 154 12.29 -1.82 12.03
C SER A 154 12.04 -2.95 11.04
N LEU A 155 12.69 -2.93 9.88
CA LEU A 155 12.56 -4.00 8.89
C LEU A 155 13.01 -5.34 9.46
N ASP A 156 14.11 -5.38 10.20
CA ASP A 156 14.61 -6.61 10.81
C ASP A 156 13.61 -7.17 11.84
N GLU A 157 13.02 -6.33 12.65
CA GLU A 157 11.98 -6.72 13.61
C GLU A 157 10.71 -7.21 12.90
N TRP A 158 10.26 -6.51 11.88
CA TRP A 158 9.08 -6.91 11.10
C TRP A 158 9.31 -8.23 10.37
N ASN A 159 10.50 -8.43 9.82
CA ASN A 159 10.83 -9.66 9.11
C ASN A 159 10.82 -10.88 10.03
N LYS A 160 11.16 -10.72 11.29
CA LYS A 160 11.02 -11.81 12.27
C LYS A 160 9.56 -12.22 12.46
N VAL A 161 8.66 -11.23 12.49
CA VAL A 161 7.23 -11.49 12.60
C VAL A 161 6.71 -12.13 11.31
N ILE A 162 7.07 -11.59 10.14
CA ILE A 162 6.67 -12.12 8.85
C ILE A 162 7.14 -13.55 8.66
N ASP A 163 8.36 -13.89 9.10
CA ASP A 163 8.90 -15.24 9.02
C ASP A 163 8.02 -16.27 9.75
N THR A 164 7.28 -15.87 10.78
CA THR A 164 6.41 -16.78 11.52
C THR A 164 5.09 -17.05 10.79
N ILE A 165 4.64 -16.16 9.90
CA ILE A 165 3.35 -16.28 9.20
C ILE A 165 3.47 -16.68 7.73
N MET A 166 4.65 -16.57 7.14
CA MET A 166 4.94 -16.97 5.76
C MET A 166 5.76 -18.27 5.70
N LEU A 167 5.37 -19.24 6.47
CA LEU A 167 6.02 -20.56 6.47
C LEU A 167 5.59 -21.42 5.28
#